data_23a46bf679c9bc8536d63b61cdc9356a
#
_entry.id   23a46bf679c9bc8536d63b61cdc9356a
#
_cell.length_a   1.000
_cell.length_b   1.000
_cell.length_c   1.000
_cell.angle_alpha   90.00
_cell.angle_beta   90.00
_cell.angle_gamma   90.00
#
_symmetry.space_group_name_H-M   'P 1'
#
loop_
_entity.id
_entity.type
_entity.pdbx_description
1 polymer ?
#
loop_
_entity_poly.entity_id
_entity_poly.type
_entity_poly.pdbx_seq_one_letter_code
_entity_poly.pdbx_strand_id
1 'polypeptide(L)'
;MNADVLTTKVTDGIAVITLGSAKRMYFDAEMGDALTESLQEFAGDPNIRVVIVTGGTPGYFNRHFSIPALIEFAEAVRASGRQWPDNAAYHGGFFDKAMALCETMPKPVIAAISGTALAGAFEFTLACDIRIAEDGDYLIGLPETELGLLPGASGTQRLPRTIGPAAALMHILMGRPLNPRDAEKKGLVHETVSGKAIDRAMEIGKRFCSHTPESLGYIKRLVRSAIDTPLAEGLALERNLFMRLCVSDQALARMRSYEEKKITDPSRSLEA
;
A
#
# COMPACT_ATOMS: atom_id res chain seq x y z
N MET A 1 4.60 18.92 -12.30
CA MET A 1 5.28 17.78 -11.67
C MET A 1 6.43 17.33 -12.56
N ASN A 2 7.63 17.09 -12.02
CA ASN A 2 8.78 16.63 -12.80
C ASN A 2 8.56 15.16 -13.18
N ALA A 3 8.47 14.85 -14.50
CA ALA A 3 8.21 13.50 -15.01
C ALA A 3 9.31 12.47 -14.65
N ASP A 4 10.49 12.92 -14.25
CA ASP A 4 11.54 12.03 -13.74
C ASP A 4 11.31 11.61 -12.28
N VAL A 5 10.47 12.33 -11.53
CA VAL A 5 10.12 12.02 -10.13
C VAL A 5 8.98 11.03 -10.07
N LEU A 6 7.85 11.39 -10.67
CA LEU A 6 6.70 10.53 -10.87
C LEU A 6 5.78 11.08 -11.98
N THR A 7 4.94 10.20 -12.51
CA THR A 7 3.85 10.58 -13.42
C THR A 7 2.54 10.00 -12.93
N THR A 8 1.43 10.67 -13.29
CA THR A 8 0.08 10.22 -12.96
C THR A 8 -0.76 10.05 -14.21
N LYS A 9 -1.64 9.05 -14.20
CA LYS A 9 -2.64 8.82 -15.25
C LYS A 9 -3.95 8.36 -14.63
N VAL A 10 -5.06 8.94 -15.05
CA VAL A 10 -6.39 8.53 -14.60
C VAL A 10 -7.16 7.91 -15.76
N THR A 11 -7.76 6.76 -15.54
CA THR A 11 -8.59 6.06 -16.51
C THR A 11 -9.71 5.33 -15.76
N ASP A 12 -10.97 5.59 -16.14
CA ASP A 12 -12.16 4.89 -15.60
C ASP A 12 -12.24 4.87 -14.07
N GLY A 13 -11.89 6.00 -13.43
CA GLY A 13 -11.90 6.12 -11.97
C GLY A 13 -10.70 5.47 -11.27
N ILE A 14 -9.72 4.97 -12.00
CA ILE A 14 -8.48 4.43 -11.47
C ILE A 14 -7.35 5.41 -11.73
N ALA A 15 -6.72 5.91 -10.66
CA ALA A 15 -5.51 6.72 -10.74
C ALA A 15 -4.28 5.82 -10.63
N VAL A 16 -3.36 5.94 -11.58
CA VAL A 16 -2.07 5.25 -11.57
C VAL A 16 -0.97 6.26 -11.32
N ILE A 17 -0.19 6.06 -10.28
CA ILE A 17 1.05 6.77 -9.98
C ILE A 17 2.21 5.88 -10.41
N THR A 18 3.04 6.39 -11.32
CA THR A 18 4.27 5.70 -11.76
C THR A 18 5.46 6.41 -11.16
N LEU A 19 6.21 5.69 -10.31
CA LEU A 19 7.36 6.22 -9.56
C LEU A 19 8.63 6.21 -10.38
N GLY A 20 9.32 7.35 -10.43
CA GLY A 20 10.62 7.47 -11.07
C GLY A 20 10.59 7.35 -12.60
N SER A 21 11.78 7.30 -13.15
CA SER A 21 12.06 7.11 -14.57
C SER A 21 13.27 6.18 -14.72
N ALA A 22 13.69 5.88 -15.94
CA ALA A 22 14.90 5.10 -16.20
C ALA A 22 16.17 5.69 -15.54
N LYS A 23 16.14 6.95 -15.14
CA LYS A 23 17.25 7.66 -14.48
C LYS A 23 17.10 7.76 -12.96
N ARG A 24 15.93 7.48 -12.40
CA ARG A 24 15.61 7.70 -10.98
C ARG A 24 14.88 6.49 -10.39
N MET A 25 15.66 5.56 -9.87
CA MET A 25 15.17 4.29 -9.31
C MET A 25 15.15 4.25 -7.78
N TYR A 26 15.44 5.37 -7.11
CA TYR A 26 15.52 5.47 -5.65
C TYR A 26 14.47 6.43 -5.11
N PHE A 27 13.94 6.11 -3.94
CA PHE A 27 13.20 7.08 -3.15
C PHE A 27 14.13 8.17 -2.59
N ASP A 28 13.63 9.39 -2.54
CA ASP A 28 14.21 10.54 -1.85
C ASP A 28 13.10 11.48 -1.37
N ALA A 29 13.49 12.59 -0.73
CA ALA A 29 12.53 13.55 -0.17
C ALA A 29 11.60 14.15 -1.26
N GLU A 30 12.14 14.51 -2.42
CA GLU A 30 11.35 15.09 -3.52
C GLU A 30 10.28 14.12 -4.04
N MET A 31 10.63 12.83 -4.16
CA MET A 31 9.64 11.80 -4.54
C MET A 31 8.60 11.59 -3.44
N GLY A 32 8.99 11.65 -2.16
CA GLY A 32 8.08 11.57 -1.03
C GLY A 32 7.06 12.70 -1.01
N ASP A 33 7.49 13.92 -1.28
CA ASP A 33 6.62 15.11 -1.35
C ASP A 33 5.68 15.02 -2.56
N ALA A 34 6.18 14.72 -3.76
CA ALA A 34 5.38 14.58 -4.96
C ALA A 34 4.34 13.45 -4.85
N LEU A 35 4.72 12.33 -4.23
CA LEU A 35 3.81 11.21 -3.94
C LEU A 35 2.72 11.63 -2.95
N THR A 36 3.09 12.38 -1.90
CA THR A 36 2.14 12.92 -0.92
C THR A 36 1.12 13.84 -1.57
N GLU A 37 1.56 14.78 -2.40
CA GLU A 37 0.70 15.69 -3.14
C GLU A 37 -0.29 14.95 -4.05
N SER A 38 0.20 13.97 -4.82
CA SER A 38 -0.65 13.16 -5.70
C SER A 38 -1.69 12.35 -4.92
N LEU A 39 -1.29 11.74 -3.81
CA LEU A 39 -2.20 10.98 -2.96
C LEU A 39 -3.24 11.87 -2.29
N GLN A 40 -2.90 13.10 -1.87
CA GLN A 40 -3.85 14.08 -1.32
C GLN A 40 -4.88 14.50 -2.37
N GLU A 41 -4.43 14.83 -3.58
CA GLU A 41 -5.32 15.16 -4.70
C GLU A 41 -6.31 14.02 -4.95
N PHE A 42 -5.81 12.79 -5.09
CA PHE A 42 -6.64 11.62 -5.39
C PHE A 42 -7.55 11.22 -4.22
N ALA A 43 -7.14 11.47 -2.99
CA ALA A 43 -8.01 11.24 -1.83
C ALA A 43 -9.24 12.15 -1.87
N GLY A 44 -9.08 13.42 -2.31
CA GLY A 44 -10.14 14.43 -2.38
C GLY A 44 -11.03 14.35 -3.63
N ASP A 45 -10.56 13.77 -4.74
CA ASP A 45 -11.32 13.73 -6.00
C ASP A 45 -12.40 12.63 -5.99
N PRO A 46 -13.71 12.96 -6.01
CA PRO A 46 -14.79 11.97 -6.01
C PRO A 46 -14.84 11.08 -7.26
N ASN A 47 -14.20 11.48 -8.36
CA ASN A 47 -14.15 10.71 -9.59
C ASN A 47 -13.11 9.58 -9.50
N ILE A 48 -12.16 9.66 -8.59
CA ILE A 48 -11.17 8.60 -8.36
C ILE A 48 -11.69 7.63 -7.30
N ARG A 49 -11.66 6.35 -7.66
CA ARG A 49 -12.21 5.24 -6.90
C ARG A 49 -11.12 4.32 -6.32
N VAL A 50 -10.01 4.20 -7.04
CA VAL A 50 -8.87 3.33 -6.72
C VAL A 50 -7.59 4.05 -7.08
N VAL A 51 -6.56 3.86 -6.28
CA VAL A 51 -5.19 4.33 -6.58
C VAL A 51 -4.28 3.11 -6.76
N ILE A 52 -3.49 3.12 -7.82
CA ILE A 52 -2.45 2.12 -8.08
C ILE A 52 -1.11 2.84 -8.09
N VAL A 53 -0.12 2.29 -7.40
CA VAL A 53 1.26 2.78 -7.42
C VAL A 53 2.14 1.71 -8.05
N THR A 54 2.96 2.09 -9.04
CA THR A 54 3.89 1.19 -9.73
C THR A 54 5.23 1.87 -10.02
N GLY A 55 6.24 1.11 -10.40
CA GLY A 55 7.55 1.63 -10.79
C GLY A 55 7.61 2.01 -12.27
N GLY A 56 8.32 3.09 -12.59
CA GLY A 56 8.59 3.55 -13.95
C GLY A 56 9.97 3.11 -14.49
N THR A 57 10.82 2.56 -13.63
CA THR A 57 12.15 2.05 -14.02
C THR A 57 12.05 0.55 -14.30
N PRO A 58 12.47 0.07 -15.48
CA PRO A 58 12.46 -1.37 -15.78
C PRO A 58 13.20 -2.19 -14.72
N GLY A 59 12.57 -3.25 -14.20
CA GLY A 59 13.12 -4.14 -13.18
C GLY A 59 13.05 -3.61 -11.74
N TYR A 60 12.43 -2.44 -11.54
CA TYR A 60 12.27 -1.84 -10.22
C TYR A 60 10.86 -1.31 -10.01
N PHE A 61 10.25 -1.61 -8.87
CA PHE A 61 9.16 -0.83 -8.33
C PHE A 61 9.71 0.52 -7.83
N ASN A 62 10.65 0.44 -6.92
CA ASN A 62 11.65 1.42 -6.54
C ASN A 62 12.72 0.66 -5.75
N ARG A 63 13.99 0.96 -5.95
CA ARG A 63 15.05 0.12 -5.42
C ARG A 63 15.13 0.18 -3.89
N HIS A 64 15.30 1.37 -3.35
CA HIS A 64 15.34 1.68 -1.91
C HIS A 64 15.41 3.21 -1.73
N PHE A 65 15.48 3.71 -0.50
CA PHE A 65 15.82 5.12 -0.28
C PHE A 65 17.25 5.45 -0.71
N SER A 66 17.48 6.64 -1.24
CA SER A 66 18.82 7.06 -1.70
C SER A 66 19.84 7.00 -0.58
N ILE A 67 20.82 6.11 -0.68
CA ILE A 67 21.89 5.98 0.32
C ILE A 67 22.74 7.24 0.42
N PRO A 68 23.16 7.89 -0.69
CA PRO A 68 23.84 9.18 -0.59
C PRO A 68 23.04 10.23 0.19
N ALA A 69 21.75 10.39 -0.08
CA ALA A 69 20.91 11.32 0.66
C ALA A 69 20.76 10.94 2.14
N LEU A 70 20.73 9.64 2.46
CA LEU A 70 20.69 9.18 3.85
C LEU A 70 22.02 9.47 4.58
N ILE A 71 23.15 9.32 3.93
CA ILE A 71 24.48 9.65 4.49
C ILE A 71 24.54 11.15 4.79
N GLU A 72 24.20 12.01 3.82
CA GLU A 72 24.18 13.46 3.99
C GLU A 72 23.28 13.87 5.17
N PHE A 73 22.07 13.33 5.24
CA PHE A 73 21.15 13.55 6.37
C PHE A 73 21.78 13.11 7.70
N ALA A 74 22.37 11.91 7.76
CA ALA A 74 22.96 11.36 8.99
C ALA A 74 24.16 12.20 9.46
N GLU A 75 25.00 12.68 8.55
CA GLU A 75 26.14 13.57 8.86
C GLU A 75 25.65 14.92 9.40
N ALA A 76 24.64 15.52 8.79
CA ALA A 76 24.02 16.76 9.25
C ALA A 76 23.41 16.60 10.67
N VAL A 77 22.68 15.51 10.91
CA VAL A 77 22.12 15.20 12.22
C VAL A 77 23.22 15.00 13.26
N ARG A 78 24.28 14.26 12.93
CA ARG A 78 25.43 14.05 13.82
C ARG A 78 26.13 15.37 14.16
N ALA A 79 26.33 16.24 13.17
CA ALA A 79 26.94 17.56 13.38
C ALA A 79 26.10 18.48 14.26
N SER A 80 24.76 18.33 14.26
CA SER A 80 23.85 19.10 15.12
C SER A 80 23.93 18.74 16.61
N GLY A 81 24.58 17.63 16.98
CA GLY A 81 24.65 17.15 18.35
C GLY A 81 23.32 16.65 18.92
N ARG A 82 22.29 16.51 18.11
CA ARG A 82 20.95 16.05 18.55
C ARG A 82 21.02 14.65 19.13
N GLN A 83 20.40 14.46 20.28
CA GLN A 83 20.25 13.16 20.95
C GLN A 83 18.91 12.52 20.60
N TRP A 84 18.86 11.19 20.62
CA TRP A 84 17.67 10.39 20.28
C TRP A 84 17.37 9.42 21.43
N PRO A 85 16.85 9.91 22.57
CA PRO A 85 16.50 9.04 23.68
C PRO A 85 15.26 8.19 23.33
N ASP A 86 15.20 6.95 23.85
CA ASP A 86 14.16 5.97 23.55
C ASP A 86 12.72 6.45 23.82
N ASN A 87 12.56 7.40 24.77
CA ASN A 87 11.27 7.97 25.12
C ASN A 87 10.89 9.22 24.33
N ALA A 88 11.72 9.68 23.40
CA ALA A 88 11.39 10.83 22.56
C ALA A 88 10.54 10.38 21.36
N ALA A 89 9.32 10.90 21.25
CA ALA A 89 8.54 10.76 20.03
C ALA A 89 9.18 11.57 18.90
N TYR A 90 9.53 10.91 17.81
CA TYR A 90 9.95 11.56 16.57
C TYR A 90 8.88 11.35 15.50
N HIS A 91 8.33 12.45 15.03
CA HIS A 91 7.36 12.44 13.92
C HIS A 91 7.97 13.20 12.75
N GLY A 92 8.28 12.53 11.65
CA GLY A 92 8.85 13.20 10.49
C GLY A 92 9.75 12.34 9.61
N GLY A 93 9.29 11.14 9.25
CA GLY A 93 9.91 10.36 8.18
C GLY A 93 9.57 10.95 6.80
N PHE A 94 10.45 10.72 5.82
CA PHE A 94 10.30 11.22 4.44
C PHE A 94 9.01 10.75 3.75
N PHE A 95 8.41 9.65 4.22
CA PHE A 95 7.21 9.03 3.62
C PHE A 95 6.03 8.93 4.57
N ASP A 96 6.13 9.40 5.81
CA ASP A 96 5.08 9.21 6.82
C ASP A 96 3.73 9.71 6.34
N LYS A 97 3.70 10.89 5.68
CA LYS A 97 2.46 11.48 5.16
C LYS A 97 1.87 10.64 4.01
N ALA A 98 2.71 10.22 3.05
CA ALA A 98 2.26 9.41 1.93
C ALA A 98 1.72 8.05 2.40
N MET A 99 2.41 7.39 3.33
CA MET A 99 1.97 6.12 3.92
C MET A 99 0.68 6.28 4.73
N ALA A 100 0.57 7.34 5.54
CA ALA A 100 -0.66 7.63 6.28
C ALA A 100 -1.85 7.86 5.34
N LEU A 101 -1.65 8.55 4.21
CA LEU A 101 -2.68 8.73 3.19
C LEU A 101 -3.08 7.40 2.54
N CYS A 102 -2.11 6.53 2.21
CA CYS A 102 -2.42 5.19 1.71
C CYS A 102 -3.31 4.41 2.68
N GLU A 103 -3.11 4.55 3.99
CA GLU A 103 -3.87 3.84 5.01
C GLU A 103 -5.23 4.45 5.33
N THR A 104 -5.33 5.79 5.32
CA THR A 104 -6.51 6.51 5.82
C THR A 104 -7.49 6.94 4.75
N MET A 105 -7.05 7.12 3.48
CA MET A 105 -7.99 7.48 2.42
C MET A 105 -9.08 6.40 2.26
N PRO A 106 -10.36 6.80 2.05
CA PRO A 106 -11.47 5.86 1.93
C PRO A 106 -11.53 5.18 0.55
N LYS A 107 -10.36 4.93 -0.06
CA LYS A 107 -10.20 4.33 -1.37
C LYS A 107 -9.14 3.24 -1.30
N PRO A 108 -9.31 2.09 -1.97
CA PRO A 108 -8.26 1.09 -2.08
C PRO A 108 -7.00 1.64 -2.74
N VAL A 109 -5.84 1.28 -2.18
CA VAL A 109 -4.51 1.58 -2.74
C VAL A 109 -3.80 0.26 -3.04
N ILE A 110 -3.38 0.07 -4.28
CA ILE A 110 -2.73 -1.16 -4.75
C ILE A 110 -1.28 -0.84 -5.12
N ALA A 111 -0.33 -1.55 -4.55
CA ALA A 111 1.05 -1.56 -5.01
C ALA A 111 1.21 -2.63 -6.11
N ALA A 112 1.45 -2.20 -7.34
CA ALA A 112 1.79 -3.04 -8.48
C ALA A 112 3.32 -3.08 -8.57
N ILE A 113 3.93 -4.08 -7.94
CA ILE A 113 5.38 -4.20 -7.78
C ILE A 113 5.98 -4.76 -9.07
N SER A 114 6.47 -3.85 -9.91
CA SER A 114 6.99 -4.13 -11.27
C SER A 114 8.47 -4.56 -11.28
N GLY A 115 9.00 -5.04 -10.16
CA GLY A 115 10.39 -5.43 -10.01
C GLY A 115 10.87 -5.31 -8.58
N THR A 116 12.17 -5.08 -8.39
CA THR A 116 12.82 -4.99 -7.07
C THR A 116 12.22 -3.87 -6.22
N ALA A 117 11.87 -4.21 -4.96
CA ALA A 117 11.36 -3.32 -3.94
C ALA A 117 12.05 -3.64 -2.60
N LEU A 118 13.02 -2.85 -2.19
CA LEU A 118 13.82 -3.07 -0.98
C LEU A 118 13.70 -1.93 0.01
N ALA A 119 13.89 -2.23 1.29
CA ALA A 119 13.94 -1.22 2.36
C ALA A 119 12.72 -0.29 2.32
N GLY A 120 12.92 1.03 2.38
CA GLY A 120 11.84 2.03 2.33
C GLY A 120 10.87 1.88 1.16
N ALA A 121 11.32 1.33 0.01
CA ALA A 121 10.44 1.04 -1.11
C ALA A 121 9.46 -0.11 -0.78
N PHE A 122 9.93 -1.17 -0.14
CA PHE A 122 9.03 -2.23 0.32
C PHE A 122 8.19 -1.77 1.51
N GLU A 123 8.75 -0.99 2.44
CA GLU A 123 8.01 -0.41 3.57
C GLU A 123 6.81 0.43 3.10
N PHE A 124 6.99 1.23 2.03
CA PHE A 124 5.87 1.95 1.41
C PHE A 124 4.76 1.00 0.92
N THR A 125 5.13 -0.13 0.31
CA THR A 125 4.12 -1.10 -0.16
C THR A 125 3.32 -1.72 0.97
N LEU A 126 3.88 -1.84 2.18
CA LEU A 126 3.16 -2.33 3.36
C LEU A 126 2.05 -1.38 3.83
N ALA A 127 2.15 -0.09 3.52
CA ALA A 127 1.09 0.87 3.77
C ALA A 127 -0.06 0.77 2.73
N CYS A 128 0.20 0.21 1.55
CA CYS A 128 -0.83 -0.07 0.56
C CYS A 128 -1.74 -1.22 1.00
N ASP A 129 -2.99 -1.24 0.51
CA ASP A 129 -3.96 -2.27 0.89
C ASP A 129 -3.64 -3.61 0.25
N ILE A 130 -3.23 -3.60 -1.00
CA ILE A 130 -2.91 -4.80 -1.79
C ILE A 130 -1.52 -4.64 -2.41
N ARG A 131 -0.76 -5.74 -2.46
CA ARG A 131 0.55 -5.85 -3.09
C ARG A 131 0.52 -6.97 -4.10
N ILE A 132 0.70 -6.64 -5.39
CA ILE A 132 0.82 -7.58 -6.50
C ILE A 132 2.25 -7.48 -7.02
N ALA A 133 2.96 -8.59 -7.15
CA ALA A 133 4.33 -8.61 -7.65
C ALA A 133 4.43 -9.28 -9.02
N GLU A 134 5.30 -8.76 -9.88
CA GLU A 134 5.73 -9.49 -11.08
C GLU A 134 6.66 -10.63 -10.68
N ASP A 135 6.49 -11.77 -11.33
CA ASP A 135 7.45 -12.87 -11.23
C ASP A 135 8.72 -12.54 -12.02
N GLY A 136 9.88 -12.93 -11.50
CA GLY A 136 11.15 -12.67 -12.14
C GLY A 136 12.32 -12.72 -11.18
N ASP A 137 13.50 -12.37 -11.68
CA ASP A 137 14.73 -12.26 -10.89
C ASP A 137 14.78 -10.91 -10.15
N TYR A 138 13.81 -10.70 -9.26
CA TYR A 138 13.63 -9.51 -8.47
C TYR A 138 13.76 -9.81 -6.99
N LEU A 139 13.99 -8.78 -6.18
CA LEU A 139 14.15 -8.87 -4.74
C LEU A 139 13.13 -7.98 -4.02
N ILE A 140 12.44 -8.56 -3.03
CA ILE A 140 11.43 -7.90 -2.20
C ILE A 140 11.79 -8.13 -0.73
N GLY A 141 11.88 -7.05 0.08
CA GLY A 141 12.11 -7.20 1.52
C GLY A 141 12.89 -6.08 2.18
N LEU A 142 13.37 -6.37 3.40
CA LEU A 142 13.97 -5.43 4.34
C LEU A 142 15.42 -5.83 4.64
N PRO A 143 16.42 -5.35 3.88
CA PRO A 143 17.84 -5.68 4.05
C PRO A 143 18.61 -4.71 4.96
N GLU A 144 17.93 -3.86 5.74
CA GLU A 144 18.56 -2.75 6.49
C GLU A 144 19.65 -3.22 7.47
N THR A 145 19.54 -4.42 8.02
CA THR A 145 20.54 -4.99 8.93
C THR A 145 21.91 -5.17 8.28
N GLU A 146 21.99 -5.35 6.97
CA GLU A 146 23.25 -5.41 6.22
C GLU A 146 24.03 -4.08 6.27
N LEU A 147 23.33 -2.98 6.56
CA LEU A 147 23.94 -1.63 6.72
C LEU A 147 24.07 -1.22 8.20
N GLY A 148 23.79 -2.12 9.16
CA GLY A 148 23.75 -1.79 10.57
C GLY A 148 22.57 -0.88 10.95
N LEU A 149 21.50 -0.90 10.15
CA LEU A 149 20.27 -0.13 10.36
C LEU A 149 19.10 -1.05 10.68
N LEU A 150 17.98 -0.46 11.01
CA LEU A 150 16.67 -1.11 11.07
C LEU A 150 15.74 -0.50 10.01
N PRO A 151 14.64 -1.17 9.63
CA PRO A 151 13.60 -0.59 8.78
C PRO A 151 13.03 0.69 9.41
N GLY A 152 13.42 1.85 8.88
CA GLY A 152 13.14 3.16 9.49
C GLY A 152 11.87 3.84 8.97
N ALA A 153 11.26 3.30 7.93
CA ALA A 153 10.01 3.82 7.36
C ALA A 153 8.81 2.94 7.73
N SER A 154 8.84 2.29 8.91
CA SER A 154 7.74 1.53 9.51
C SER A 154 7.71 0.01 9.30
N GLY A 155 8.69 -0.58 8.64
CA GLY A 155 8.75 -2.03 8.41
C GLY A 155 8.67 -2.84 9.71
N THR A 156 9.30 -2.38 10.79
CA THR A 156 9.22 -3.02 12.12
C THR A 156 7.82 -2.99 12.72
N GLN A 157 6.92 -2.13 12.25
CA GLN A 157 5.56 -1.99 12.74
C GLN A 157 4.53 -2.62 11.80
N ARG A 158 4.68 -2.40 10.49
CA ARG A 158 3.70 -2.88 9.48
C ARG A 158 3.90 -4.34 9.10
N LEU A 159 5.15 -4.80 8.99
CA LEU A 159 5.40 -6.19 8.62
C LEU A 159 4.86 -7.19 9.66
N PRO A 160 5.04 -7.00 11.00
CA PRO A 160 4.43 -7.86 12.00
C PRO A 160 2.90 -7.90 11.95
N ARG A 161 2.26 -6.78 11.57
CA ARG A 161 0.81 -6.72 11.37
C ARG A 161 0.35 -7.45 10.10
N THR A 162 1.27 -7.67 9.16
CA THR A 162 1.00 -8.36 7.88
C THR A 162 1.21 -9.87 7.98
N ILE A 163 2.35 -10.33 8.53
CA ILE A 163 2.75 -11.74 8.51
C ILE A 163 2.92 -12.35 9.92
N GLY A 164 2.55 -11.60 10.94
CA GLY A 164 2.75 -11.99 12.33
C GLY A 164 4.16 -11.69 12.86
N PRO A 165 4.31 -11.49 14.19
CA PRO A 165 5.55 -10.99 14.79
C PRO A 165 6.72 -11.95 14.64
N ALA A 166 6.51 -13.26 14.76
CA ALA A 166 7.60 -14.24 14.68
C ALA A 166 8.21 -14.31 13.28
N ALA A 167 7.38 -14.34 12.23
CA ALA A 167 7.85 -14.36 10.84
C ALA A 167 8.52 -13.04 10.45
N ALA A 168 7.94 -11.91 10.89
CA ALA A 168 8.50 -10.59 10.64
C ALA A 168 9.87 -10.40 11.32
N LEU A 169 10.00 -10.81 12.60
CA LEU A 169 11.25 -10.74 13.33
C LEU A 169 12.36 -11.52 12.62
N MET A 170 12.08 -12.78 12.23
CA MET A 170 13.04 -13.60 11.48
C MET A 170 13.44 -12.93 10.17
N HIS A 171 12.47 -12.41 9.39
CA HIS A 171 12.74 -11.77 8.10
C HIS A 171 13.63 -10.54 8.25
N ILE A 172 13.31 -9.65 9.22
CA ILE A 172 14.05 -8.40 9.45
C ILE A 172 15.45 -8.69 9.98
N LEU A 173 15.61 -9.57 10.98
CA LEU A 173 16.90 -9.90 11.55
C LEU A 173 17.85 -10.59 10.56
N MET A 174 17.31 -11.41 9.66
CA MET A 174 18.11 -12.05 8.62
C MET A 174 18.56 -11.07 7.53
N GLY A 175 17.86 -9.95 7.31
CA GLY A 175 18.19 -8.97 6.30
C GLY A 175 18.23 -9.51 4.87
N ARG A 176 17.59 -10.65 4.61
CA ARG A 176 17.63 -11.35 3.32
C ARG A 176 16.32 -11.14 2.56
N PRO A 177 16.34 -10.33 1.49
CA PRO A 177 15.21 -10.20 0.59
C PRO A 177 14.85 -11.53 -0.09
N LEU A 178 13.62 -11.64 -0.52
CA LEU A 178 13.05 -12.83 -1.15
C LEU A 178 12.76 -12.55 -2.63
N ASN A 179 12.77 -13.59 -3.46
CA ASN A 179 12.16 -13.51 -4.77
C ASN A 179 10.62 -13.38 -4.66
N PRO A 180 9.91 -12.93 -5.70
CA PRO A 180 8.47 -12.66 -5.62
C PRO A 180 7.64 -13.86 -5.16
N ARG A 181 7.93 -15.07 -5.65
CA ARG A 181 7.18 -16.28 -5.29
C ARG A 181 7.36 -16.67 -3.82
N ASP A 182 8.56 -16.52 -3.27
CA ASP A 182 8.80 -16.80 -1.87
C ASP A 182 8.24 -15.68 -0.98
N ALA A 183 8.22 -14.44 -1.48
CA ALA A 183 7.52 -13.33 -0.82
C ALA A 183 6.00 -13.59 -0.72
N GLU A 184 5.37 -14.13 -1.77
CA GLU A 184 3.97 -14.55 -1.75
C GLU A 184 3.72 -15.68 -0.74
N LYS A 185 4.51 -16.75 -0.78
CA LYS A 185 4.38 -17.88 0.17
C LYS A 185 4.48 -17.45 1.64
N LYS A 186 5.25 -16.39 1.91
CA LYS A 186 5.40 -15.83 3.26
C LYS A 186 4.41 -14.70 3.58
N GLY A 187 3.55 -14.33 2.65
CA GLY A 187 2.54 -13.28 2.84
C GLY A 187 3.07 -11.84 2.74
N LEU A 188 4.29 -11.63 2.26
CA LEU A 188 4.83 -10.29 2.02
C LEU A 188 4.07 -9.60 0.88
N VAL A 189 3.68 -10.36 -0.13
CA VAL A 189 2.79 -9.93 -1.21
C VAL A 189 1.57 -10.84 -1.27
N HIS A 190 0.46 -10.34 -1.83
CA HIS A 190 -0.81 -11.08 -1.91
C HIS A 190 -0.84 -12.04 -3.10
N GLU A 191 -0.20 -11.67 -4.19
CA GLU A 191 -0.21 -12.42 -5.44
C GLU A 191 1.07 -12.13 -6.23
N THR A 192 1.63 -13.17 -6.88
CA THR A 192 2.73 -13.06 -7.83
C THR A 192 2.24 -13.50 -9.21
N VAL A 193 2.37 -12.63 -10.20
CA VAL A 193 1.87 -12.84 -11.56
C VAL A 193 3.01 -13.04 -12.56
N SER A 194 2.83 -13.93 -13.52
CA SER A 194 3.79 -14.13 -14.61
C SER A 194 3.74 -13.04 -15.70
N GLY A 195 2.71 -12.19 -15.67
CA GLY A 195 2.57 -11.00 -16.49
C GLY A 195 2.96 -9.73 -15.74
N LYS A 196 2.49 -8.57 -16.23
CA LYS A 196 2.74 -7.29 -15.56
C LYS A 196 1.83 -7.12 -14.35
N ALA A 197 2.41 -6.77 -13.21
CA ALA A 197 1.68 -6.47 -11.99
C ALA A 197 0.65 -5.34 -12.18
N ILE A 198 0.97 -4.35 -13.02
CA ILE A 198 0.05 -3.25 -13.33
C ILE A 198 -1.23 -3.74 -14.01
N ASP A 199 -1.15 -4.71 -14.93
CA ASP A 199 -2.32 -5.22 -15.64
C ASP A 199 -3.26 -5.93 -14.64
N ARG A 200 -2.71 -6.76 -13.74
CA ARG A 200 -3.47 -7.40 -12.68
C ARG A 200 -4.06 -6.40 -11.68
N ALA A 201 -3.30 -5.38 -11.30
CA ALA A 201 -3.79 -4.31 -10.44
C ALA A 201 -4.95 -3.53 -11.09
N MET A 202 -4.89 -3.30 -12.41
CA MET A 202 -5.98 -2.68 -13.18
C MET A 202 -7.25 -3.56 -13.22
N GLU A 203 -7.12 -4.89 -13.34
CA GLU A 203 -8.25 -5.82 -13.25
C GLU A 203 -8.93 -5.75 -11.88
N ILE A 204 -8.14 -5.81 -10.80
CA ILE A 204 -8.63 -5.67 -9.43
C ILE A 204 -9.26 -4.29 -9.23
N GLY A 205 -8.62 -3.23 -9.73
CA GLY A 205 -9.13 -1.86 -9.68
C GLY A 205 -10.50 -1.72 -10.35
N LYS A 206 -10.68 -2.29 -11.54
CA LYS A 206 -11.99 -2.32 -12.23
C LYS A 206 -13.04 -3.05 -11.41
N ARG A 207 -12.68 -4.17 -10.76
CA ARG A 207 -13.59 -4.88 -9.86
C ARG A 207 -14.01 -3.99 -8.69
N PHE A 208 -13.08 -3.27 -8.07
CA PHE A 208 -13.39 -2.32 -7.00
C PHE A 208 -14.26 -1.16 -7.47
N CYS A 209 -14.02 -0.62 -8.67
CA CYS A 209 -14.87 0.42 -9.26
C CYS A 209 -16.32 -0.04 -9.47
N SER A 210 -16.59 -1.34 -9.57
CA SER A 210 -17.95 -1.88 -9.66
C SER A 210 -18.70 -1.92 -8.32
N HIS A 211 -18.00 -1.76 -7.18
CA HIS A 211 -18.60 -1.72 -5.83
C HIS A 211 -18.98 -0.28 -5.41
N THR A 212 -19.67 -0.13 -4.29
CA THR A 212 -20.00 1.20 -3.75
C THR A 212 -18.77 1.80 -3.07
N PRO A 213 -18.44 3.10 -3.29
CA PRO A 213 -17.26 3.72 -2.66
C PRO A 213 -17.30 3.63 -1.15
N GLU A 214 -18.46 3.93 -0.55
CA GLU A 214 -18.64 3.93 0.89
C GLU A 214 -18.37 2.55 1.51
N SER A 215 -18.83 1.47 0.85
CA SER A 215 -18.59 0.12 1.38
C SER A 215 -17.10 -0.22 1.40
N LEU A 216 -16.36 0.10 0.33
CA LEU A 216 -14.92 -0.12 0.27
C LEU A 216 -14.18 0.70 1.32
N GLY A 217 -14.55 1.99 1.48
CA GLY A 217 -13.96 2.87 2.49
C GLY A 217 -14.21 2.39 3.93
N TYR A 218 -15.42 1.93 4.23
CA TYR A 218 -15.76 1.41 5.56
C TYR A 218 -15.06 0.07 5.85
N ILE A 219 -15.01 -0.84 4.89
CA ILE A 219 -14.28 -2.12 5.03
C ILE A 219 -12.81 -1.84 5.31
N LYS A 220 -12.16 -0.99 4.50
CA LYS A 220 -10.76 -0.61 4.71
C LYS A 220 -10.53 -0.05 6.09
N ARG A 221 -11.35 0.92 6.52
CA ARG A 221 -11.27 1.55 7.85
C ARG A 221 -11.37 0.50 8.97
N LEU A 222 -12.39 -0.36 8.92
CA LEU A 222 -12.64 -1.37 9.95
C LEU A 222 -11.50 -2.39 10.04
N VAL A 223 -11.07 -2.94 8.90
CA VAL A 223 -10.02 -3.96 8.86
C VAL A 223 -8.69 -3.39 9.34
N ARG A 224 -8.32 -2.18 8.91
CA ARG A 224 -7.06 -1.56 9.34
C ARG A 224 -7.04 -1.20 10.82
N SER A 225 -8.16 -0.76 11.39
CA SER A 225 -8.24 -0.42 12.82
C SER A 225 -8.41 -1.64 13.74
N ALA A 226 -8.73 -2.82 13.18
CA ALA A 226 -9.10 -3.99 13.98
C ALA A 226 -8.01 -4.46 14.97
N ILE A 227 -6.74 -4.28 14.62
CA ILE A 227 -5.63 -4.73 15.48
C ILE A 227 -5.41 -3.80 16.68
N ASP A 228 -5.71 -2.50 16.52
CA ASP A 228 -5.42 -1.47 17.50
C ASP A 228 -6.70 -1.05 18.29
N THR A 229 -7.88 -1.60 17.92
CA THR A 229 -9.18 -1.29 18.54
C THR A 229 -9.66 -2.45 19.40
N PRO A 230 -10.12 -2.23 20.63
CA PRO A 230 -10.75 -3.26 21.44
C PRO A 230 -11.93 -3.91 20.68
N LEU A 231 -12.03 -5.24 20.72
CA LEU A 231 -13.02 -5.98 19.92
C LEU A 231 -14.45 -5.47 20.08
N ALA A 232 -14.86 -5.15 21.30
CA ALA A 232 -16.24 -4.66 21.56
C ALA A 232 -16.52 -3.31 20.87
N GLU A 233 -15.54 -2.42 20.83
CA GLU A 233 -15.63 -1.12 20.16
C GLU A 233 -15.63 -1.31 18.63
N GLY A 234 -14.74 -2.18 18.12
CA GLY A 234 -14.69 -2.52 16.70
C GLY A 234 -16.01 -3.10 16.21
N LEU A 235 -16.63 -4.05 16.95
CA LEU A 235 -17.93 -4.63 16.65
C LEU A 235 -19.07 -3.60 16.69
N ALA A 236 -19.03 -2.66 17.62
CA ALA A 236 -20.04 -1.60 17.69
C ALA A 236 -19.95 -0.67 16.47
N LEU A 237 -18.71 -0.27 16.08
CA LEU A 237 -18.48 0.55 14.90
C LEU A 237 -18.91 -0.18 13.62
N GLU A 238 -18.57 -1.47 13.48
CA GLU A 238 -18.95 -2.30 12.34
C GLU A 238 -20.47 -2.33 12.14
N ARG A 239 -21.23 -2.61 13.21
CA ARG A 239 -22.69 -2.62 13.17
C ARG A 239 -23.28 -1.27 12.75
N ASN A 240 -22.74 -0.17 13.27
CA ASN A 240 -23.18 1.16 12.89
C ASN A 240 -22.94 1.47 11.41
N LEU A 241 -21.74 1.14 10.90
CA LEU A 241 -21.40 1.35 9.50
C LEU A 241 -22.19 0.41 8.57
N PHE A 242 -22.38 -0.84 8.97
CA PHE A 242 -23.26 -1.78 8.27
C PHE A 242 -24.67 -1.23 8.13
N MET A 243 -25.27 -0.73 9.23
CA MET A 243 -26.62 -0.18 9.18
C MET A 243 -26.72 1.05 8.27
N ARG A 244 -25.70 1.93 8.27
CA ARG A 244 -25.65 3.08 7.35
C ARG A 244 -25.69 2.63 5.89
N LEU A 245 -24.92 1.59 5.54
CA LEU A 245 -24.93 1.03 4.19
C LEU A 245 -26.24 0.33 3.89
N CYS A 246 -26.74 -0.49 4.81
CA CYS A 246 -27.94 -1.30 4.63
C CYS A 246 -29.19 -0.50 4.27
N VAL A 247 -29.33 0.70 4.86
CA VAL A 247 -30.50 1.59 4.59
C VAL A 247 -30.26 2.55 3.41
N SER A 248 -29.11 2.51 2.76
CA SER A 248 -28.83 3.39 1.61
C SER A 248 -29.62 2.96 0.37
N ASP A 249 -30.07 3.92 -0.44
CA ASP A 249 -30.77 3.64 -1.69
C ASP A 249 -29.96 2.72 -2.61
N GLN A 250 -28.65 2.90 -2.63
CA GLN A 250 -27.75 2.13 -3.48
C GLN A 250 -27.65 0.66 -3.04
N ALA A 251 -27.57 0.39 -1.73
CA ALA A 251 -27.55 -0.96 -1.21
C ALA A 251 -28.91 -1.65 -1.37
N LEU A 252 -30.01 -0.92 -1.11
CA LEU A 252 -31.37 -1.43 -1.31
C LEU A 252 -31.61 -1.82 -2.78
N ALA A 253 -31.22 -0.98 -3.73
CA ALA A 253 -31.34 -1.29 -5.15
C ALA A 253 -30.53 -2.55 -5.54
N ARG A 254 -29.30 -2.69 -5.02
CA ARG A 254 -28.46 -3.88 -5.28
C ARG A 254 -29.05 -5.16 -4.66
N MET A 255 -29.55 -5.08 -3.43
CA MET A 255 -30.20 -6.22 -2.76
C MET A 255 -31.45 -6.68 -3.52
N ARG A 256 -32.29 -5.74 -3.97
CA ARG A 256 -33.47 -6.08 -4.80
C ARG A 256 -33.05 -6.73 -6.11
N SER A 257 -32.09 -6.16 -6.82
CA SER A 257 -31.58 -6.73 -8.08
C SER A 257 -30.96 -8.14 -7.87
N TYR A 258 -30.33 -8.37 -6.73
CA TYR A 258 -29.81 -9.71 -6.38
C TYR A 258 -30.95 -10.73 -6.19
N GLU A 259 -31.98 -10.39 -5.44
CA GLU A 259 -33.13 -11.27 -5.23
C GLU A 259 -33.89 -11.54 -6.54
N GLU A 260 -34.09 -10.53 -7.37
CA GLU A 260 -34.71 -10.70 -8.69
C GLU A 260 -33.92 -11.68 -9.57
N LYS A 261 -32.59 -11.56 -9.62
CA LYS A 261 -31.73 -12.49 -10.37
C LYS A 261 -31.72 -13.90 -9.81
N LYS A 262 -31.78 -14.05 -8.50
CA LYS A 262 -31.88 -15.35 -7.83
C LYS A 262 -33.19 -16.06 -8.15
N ILE A 263 -34.30 -15.32 -8.24
CA ILE A 263 -35.61 -15.86 -8.64
C ILE A 263 -35.57 -16.33 -10.10
N THR A 264 -34.89 -15.59 -10.98
CA THR A 264 -34.83 -15.92 -12.43
C THR A 264 -33.80 -16.97 -12.78
N ASP A 265 -32.75 -17.14 -11.99
CA ASP A 265 -31.68 -18.11 -12.21
C ASP A 265 -31.12 -18.64 -10.86
N PRO A 266 -31.73 -19.69 -10.31
CA PRO A 266 -31.33 -20.27 -9.02
C PRO A 266 -29.87 -20.81 -9.01
N SER A 267 -29.25 -21.09 -10.18
CA SER A 267 -27.87 -21.60 -10.28
C SER A 267 -26.82 -20.50 -10.00
N ARG A 268 -27.21 -19.23 -10.05
CA ARG A 268 -26.34 -18.08 -9.76
C ARG A 268 -26.22 -17.68 -8.27
N SER A 269 -26.82 -18.48 -7.37
CA SER A 269 -26.62 -18.29 -5.94
C SER A 269 -25.20 -18.72 -5.57
N LEU A 270 -24.28 -17.76 -5.40
CA LEU A 270 -22.91 -17.91 -4.85
C LEU A 270 -21.74 -18.17 -5.83
N GLU A 271 -21.89 -18.03 -7.13
CA GLU A 271 -20.74 -17.97 -8.04
C GLU A 271 -20.43 -16.51 -8.43
N ALA A 272 -19.51 -15.89 -7.71
CA ALA A 272 -18.67 -14.79 -8.16
C ALA A 272 -17.45 -14.65 -7.26
#